data_49b4a6c9ea274791d091b05c75792851
#
_entry.id   49b4a6c9ea274791d091b05c75792851
#
_cell.length_a   1.000
_cell.length_b   1.000
_cell.length_c   1.000
_cell.angle_alpha   90.00
_cell.angle_beta   90.00
_cell.angle_gamma   90.00
#
_symmetry.space_group_name_H-M   'P 1'
#
loop_
_entity.id
_entity.type
_entity.pdbx_description
1 polymer ?
#
loop_
_entity_poly.entity_id
_entity_poly.type
_entity_poly.pdbx_seq_one_letter_code
_entity_poly.pdbx_strand_id
1 'polypeptide(L)'
;MRMRPARRIGTLILACMVIALIVGVSGVKVARQTVGYVGVVRNGGPLDNRTIRQVLRPGQRLTWIGLFSSAPHEYPAAKVNRTYTVTSAPERSAQSGVDVLTVPTKDGVQVGVDATVFMHFVGESDIPLLERFDVTMGSRTFLARDGRRLYPWQGDDGFNAMLDAVFRPVLDFDVRKEIGEFQCAELVASCSLVSQGAGARPVPLADADDIARRISKAVERDLDRTIGHPYFSDIRVRIARVQLPATVQTAIDHAQAQFAAVNASRAELEQARYQAKRNRLLGATYNHSPALAAIDELKAIPKGSTVIVSTGGRSPTVLAGSGTGGAAAVGGAAATPTAGGN
;
A
#
# COMPACT_ATOMS: atom_id res chain seq x y z
N MET A 1 39.16 79.58 -9.27
CA MET A 1 38.66 79.32 -7.88
C MET A 1 39.34 78.06 -7.37
N ARG A 2 40.47 78.17 -6.61
CA ARG A 2 41.17 77.00 -6.07
C ARG A 2 40.52 76.64 -4.69
N MET A 3 39.74 75.56 -4.62
CA MET A 3 39.22 75.06 -3.36
C MET A 3 40.39 74.68 -2.48
N ARG A 4 40.34 75.14 -1.21
CA ARG A 4 41.37 74.91 -0.19
C ARG A 4 41.51 73.43 0.07
N PRO A 5 42.74 72.85 0.16
CA PRO A 5 42.98 71.42 0.31
C PRO A 5 42.27 70.77 1.56
N ALA A 6 42.14 71.55 2.61
CA ALA A 6 41.43 71.06 3.84
C ALA A 6 39.96 70.72 3.61
N ARG A 7 39.24 71.37 2.71
CA ARG A 7 37.86 71.08 2.36
C ARG A 7 37.71 69.74 1.59
N ARG A 8 38.71 69.40 0.76
CA ARG A 8 38.74 68.14 0.00
C ARG A 8 39.04 66.96 0.88
N ILE A 9 39.89 67.12 1.90
CA ILE A 9 40.17 66.02 2.89
C ILE A 9 38.94 65.76 3.73
N GLY A 10 38.23 66.77 4.21
CA GLY A 10 36.99 66.58 4.97
C GLY A 10 35.88 65.92 4.20
N THR A 11 35.71 66.26 2.89
CA THR A 11 34.72 65.57 2.05
C THR A 11 35.11 64.12 1.77
N LEU A 12 36.39 63.79 1.62
CA LEU A 12 36.88 62.44 1.44
C LEU A 12 36.65 61.58 2.70
N ILE A 13 36.93 62.12 3.87
CA ILE A 13 36.71 61.44 5.15
C ILE A 13 35.20 61.20 5.36
N LEU A 14 34.34 62.16 5.07
CA LEU A 14 32.91 62.02 5.17
C LEU A 14 32.38 60.97 4.17
N ALA A 15 32.86 60.98 2.94
CA ALA A 15 32.50 59.97 1.95
C ALA A 15 32.93 58.56 2.37
N CYS A 16 34.13 58.38 2.91
CA CYS A 16 34.61 57.12 3.45
C CYS A 16 33.77 56.66 4.64
N MET A 17 33.37 57.55 5.55
CA MET A 17 32.50 57.24 6.69
C MET A 17 31.10 56.83 6.22
N VAL A 18 30.53 57.51 5.22
CA VAL A 18 29.21 57.15 4.67
C VAL A 18 29.29 55.81 3.95
N ILE A 19 30.33 55.54 3.19
CA ILE A 19 30.53 54.22 2.54
C ILE A 19 30.71 53.14 3.61
N ALA A 20 31.49 53.35 4.66
CA ALA A 20 31.66 52.40 5.74
C ALA A 20 30.34 52.13 6.49
N LEU A 21 29.53 53.17 6.69
CA LEU A 21 28.19 53.04 7.29
C LEU A 21 27.26 52.26 6.40
N ILE A 22 27.23 52.53 5.09
CA ILE A 22 26.40 51.82 4.11
C ILE A 22 26.82 50.33 4.06
N VAL A 23 28.11 50.04 3.97
CA VAL A 23 28.64 48.68 3.96
C VAL A 23 28.35 47.95 5.31
N GLY A 24 28.50 48.65 6.44
CA GLY A 24 28.17 48.12 7.78
C GLY A 24 26.69 47.79 7.93
N VAL A 25 25.80 48.68 7.50
CA VAL A 25 24.34 48.45 7.57
C VAL A 25 23.89 47.39 6.59
N SER A 26 24.44 47.34 5.38
CA SER A 26 24.10 46.31 4.39
C SER A 26 24.62 44.93 4.77
N GLY A 27 25.63 44.84 5.65
CA GLY A 27 26.16 43.59 6.18
C GLY A 27 25.38 43.05 7.41
N VAL A 28 24.55 43.89 8.05
CA VAL A 28 23.75 43.47 9.21
C VAL A 28 22.57 42.62 8.72
N LYS A 29 22.51 41.38 9.15
CA LYS A 29 21.40 40.50 8.82
C LYS A 29 20.65 40.08 10.09
N VAL A 30 19.35 40.05 9.94
CA VAL A 30 18.40 39.52 10.94
C VAL A 30 17.60 38.40 10.32
N ALA A 31 17.29 37.37 11.09
CA ALA A 31 16.47 36.27 10.64
C ALA A 31 15.34 36.01 11.64
N ARG A 32 14.23 35.54 11.13
CA ARG A 32 13.10 35.01 11.88
C ARG A 32 12.94 33.57 11.52
N GLN A 33 12.85 32.69 12.53
CA GLN A 33 12.68 31.27 12.30
C GLN A 33 11.21 30.90 12.30
N THR A 34 10.79 30.15 11.29
CA THR A 34 9.42 29.63 11.16
C THR A 34 9.15 28.56 12.23
N VAL A 35 7.92 28.50 12.71
CA VAL A 35 7.49 27.44 13.62
C VAL A 35 7.55 26.10 12.87
N GLY A 36 8.12 25.09 13.52
CA GLY A 36 8.29 23.75 12.92
C GLY A 36 9.61 23.54 12.17
N TYR A 37 10.44 24.59 12.09
CA TYR A 37 11.78 24.50 11.47
C TYR A 37 12.85 25.05 12.41
N VAL A 38 14.03 24.42 12.38
CA VAL A 38 15.25 24.88 13.03
C VAL A 38 16.18 25.44 11.95
N GLY A 39 16.81 26.58 12.22
CA GLY A 39 17.70 27.26 11.26
C GLY A 39 19.16 27.14 11.69
N VAL A 40 20.04 26.69 10.80
CA VAL A 40 21.48 26.69 10.98
C VAL A 40 22.07 27.86 10.21
N VAL A 41 22.68 28.81 10.92
CA VAL A 41 23.30 30.00 10.33
C VAL A 41 24.80 29.76 10.22
N ARG A 42 25.34 29.90 9.00
CA ARG A 42 26.77 29.87 8.76
C ARG A 42 27.34 31.27 8.63
N ASN A 43 28.57 31.43 9.02
CA ASN A 43 29.32 32.61 8.69
C ASN A 43 29.43 32.78 7.17
N GLY A 44 29.39 33.99 6.66
CA GLY A 44 29.42 34.29 5.23
C GLY A 44 29.99 35.67 4.96
N GLY A 45 31.26 35.79 4.83
CA GLY A 45 31.92 37.04 4.46
C GLY A 45 33.10 36.76 3.54
N PRO A 46 33.70 37.76 2.92
CA PRO A 46 34.82 37.56 2.02
C PRO A 46 36.07 36.97 2.69
N LEU A 47 36.13 37.02 4.04
CA LEU A 47 37.23 36.46 4.85
C LEU A 47 36.78 35.31 5.73
N ASP A 48 35.63 34.72 5.44
CA ASP A 48 34.97 33.78 6.37
C ASP A 48 35.21 32.30 5.99
N ASN A 49 35.29 31.47 7.02
CA ASN A 49 35.58 30.05 6.90
C ASN A 49 34.29 29.19 6.72
N ARG A 50 33.12 29.81 6.56
CA ARG A 50 31.80 29.15 6.43
C ARG A 50 31.44 28.20 7.59
N THR A 51 32.06 28.39 8.77
CA THR A 51 31.71 27.64 9.96
C THR A 51 30.31 28.00 10.44
N ILE A 52 29.73 27.10 11.20
CA ILE A 52 28.44 27.33 11.83
C ILE A 52 28.59 28.39 12.92
N ARG A 53 27.74 29.40 12.85
CA ARG A 53 27.74 30.54 13.76
C ARG A 53 26.78 30.34 14.92
N GLN A 54 25.54 29.99 14.59
CA GLN A 54 24.48 29.79 15.57
C GLN A 54 23.35 28.94 15.01
N VAL A 55 22.56 28.35 15.90
CA VAL A 55 21.34 27.63 15.57
C VAL A 55 20.13 28.42 16.08
N LEU A 56 19.18 28.69 15.20
CA LEU A 56 17.92 29.36 15.49
C LEU A 56 16.87 28.32 15.86
N ARG A 57 16.29 28.47 17.05
CA ARG A 57 15.24 27.54 17.50
C ARG A 57 13.91 27.79 16.79
N PRO A 58 13.04 26.78 16.68
CA PRO A 58 11.72 26.93 16.08
C PRO A 58 10.91 28.07 16.73
N GLY A 59 10.30 28.91 15.90
CA GLY A 59 9.51 30.05 16.36
C GLY A 59 10.30 31.19 16.96
N GLN A 60 11.62 31.18 16.85
CA GLN A 60 12.46 32.28 17.35
C GLN A 60 12.12 33.57 16.63
N ARG A 61 11.91 34.64 17.42
CA ARG A 61 11.62 35.99 16.89
C ARG A 61 12.83 36.53 16.15
N LEU A 62 12.65 37.70 15.55
CA LEU A 62 13.70 38.41 14.82
C LEU A 62 14.99 38.45 15.66
N THR A 63 16.01 37.77 15.19
CA THR A 63 17.29 37.61 15.88
C THR A 63 18.40 38.11 14.98
N TRP A 64 19.33 38.84 15.55
CA TRP A 64 20.52 39.23 14.84
C TRP A 64 21.43 38.01 14.58
N ILE A 65 21.69 37.76 13.31
CA ILE A 65 22.51 36.62 12.87
C ILE A 65 23.94 37.00 12.50
N GLY A 66 24.27 38.27 12.60
CA GLY A 66 25.63 38.80 12.43
C GLY A 66 25.82 39.58 11.15
N LEU A 67 27.06 40.05 10.97
CA LEU A 67 27.52 40.68 9.71
C LEU A 67 27.85 39.57 8.72
N PHE A 68 27.42 39.75 7.47
CA PHE A 68 27.77 38.87 6.35
C PHE A 68 27.43 37.38 6.55
N SER A 69 26.46 37.05 7.43
CA SER A 69 26.02 35.67 7.59
C SER A 69 25.28 35.15 6.36
N SER A 70 25.28 33.83 6.18
CA SER A 70 24.40 33.18 5.19
C SER A 70 22.93 33.30 5.61
N ALA A 71 22.02 33.06 4.66
CA ALA A 71 20.64 32.75 5.01
C ALA A 71 20.61 31.48 5.90
N PRO A 72 19.69 31.38 6.87
CA PRO A 72 19.57 30.15 7.66
C PRO A 72 19.28 28.94 6.77
N HIS A 73 19.98 27.86 7.01
CA HIS A 73 19.62 26.55 6.45
C HIS A 73 18.48 25.99 7.30
N GLU A 74 17.29 25.85 6.70
CA GLU A 74 16.09 25.44 7.42
C GLU A 74 15.91 23.93 7.38
N TYR A 75 15.84 23.31 8.55
CA TYR A 75 15.59 21.88 8.72
C TYR A 75 14.33 21.64 9.55
N PRO A 76 13.67 20.48 9.44
CA PRO A 76 12.57 20.14 10.32
C PRO A 76 12.99 20.20 11.80
N ALA A 77 12.08 20.72 12.63
CA ALA A 77 12.30 20.72 14.08
C ALA A 77 12.14 19.30 14.67
N ALA A 78 12.85 19.02 15.76
CA ALA A 78 12.86 17.70 16.41
C ALA A 78 11.47 17.19 16.85
N LYS A 79 10.57 18.11 17.22
CA LYS A 79 9.20 17.78 17.65
C LYS A 79 8.21 17.59 16.52
N VAL A 80 8.64 17.77 15.27
CA VAL A 80 7.77 17.61 14.10
C VAL A 80 7.93 16.21 13.55
N ASN A 81 6.84 15.43 13.57
CA ASN A 81 6.79 14.15 12.91
C ASN A 81 6.92 14.35 11.39
N ARG A 82 7.87 13.67 10.81
CA ARG A 82 7.98 13.52 9.37
C ARG A 82 7.39 12.21 8.93
N THR A 83 6.68 12.23 7.82
CA THR A 83 6.07 11.05 7.23
C THR A 83 6.68 10.76 5.87
N TYR A 84 6.98 9.49 5.61
CA TYR A 84 7.40 9.00 4.32
C TYR A 84 6.47 7.86 3.90
N THR A 85 5.78 8.01 2.77
CA THR A 85 4.77 7.06 2.32
C THR A 85 5.29 6.29 1.12
N VAL A 86 5.08 4.97 1.13
CA VAL A 86 5.31 4.08 0.00
C VAL A 86 3.99 3.41 -0.39
N THR A 87 3.82 3.14 -1.67
CA THR A 87 2.58 2.59 -2.23
C THR A 87 2.83 1.29 -2.98
N SER A 88 1.80 0.48 -3.09
CA SER A 88 1.86 -0.82 -3.79
C SER A 88 1.71 -0.70 -5.32
N ALA A 89 1.25 0.44 -5.81
CA ALA A 89 0.91 0.59 -7.22
C ALA A 89 1.20 2.01 -7.75
N PRO A 90 1.67 2.14 -9.01
CA PRO A 90 2.02 3.43 -9.61
C PRO A 90 0.86 4.43 -9.64
N GLU A 91 -0.37 3.98 -9.85
CA GLU A 91 -1.56 4.83 -9.90
C GLU A 91 -1.93 5.47 -8.55
N ARG A 92 -1.40 4.95 -7.45
CA ARG A 92 -1.56 5.52 -6.11
C ARG A 92 -0.36 6.34 -5.68
N SER A 93 0.70 6.29 -6.44
CA SER A 93 1.88 7.10 -6.20
C SER A 93 1.52 8.56 -6.37
N ALA A 94 1.66 9.34 -5.30
CA ALA A 94 1.54 10.79 -5.39
C ALA A 94 2.60 11.41 -6.31
N GLN A 95 3.57 10.62 -6.81
CA GLN A 95 4.81 11.13 -7.36
C GLN A 95 5.41 10.21 -8.43
N SER A 96 4.66 9.94 -9.49
CA SER A 96 5.17 9.33 -10.73
C SER A 96 5.89 7.98 -10.54
N GLY A 97 5.42 7.15 -9.61
CA GLY A 97 5.93 5.78 -9.42
C GLY A 97 7.20 5.65 -8.58
N VAL A 98 7.79 6.75 -8.12
CA VAL A 98 8.98 6.73 -7.24
C VAL A 98 8.66 6.08 -5.88
N ASP A 99 7.42 6.20 -5.43
CA ASP A 99 6.99 5.68 -4.13
C ASP A 99 6.54 4.22 -4.17
N VAL A 100 6.61 3.55 -5.33
CA VAL A 100 6.15 2.17 -5.47
C VAL A 100 7.14 1.20 -4.82
N LEU A 101 6.64 0.38 -3.90
CA LEU A 101 7.39 -0.66 -3.23
C LEU A 101 6.79 -2.03 -3.52
N THR A 102 7.49 -2.81 -4.33
CA THR A 102 7.15 -4.19 -4.65
C THR A 102 8.28 -5.10 -4.20
N VAL A 103 7.95 -6.12 -3.43
CA VAL A 103 8.94 -7.02 -2.83
C VAL A 103 8.55 -8.48 -3.04
N PRO A 104 9.52 -9.40 -3.24
CA PRO A 104 9.24 -10.82 -3.32
C PRO A 104 9.04 -11.41 -1.93
N THR A 105 8.08 -12.29 -1.78
CA THR A 105 7.90 -13.17 -0.63
C THR A 105 8.85 -14.37 -0.70
N LYS A 106 8.89 -15.18 0.36
CA LYS A 106 9.74 -16.38 0.44
C LYS A 106 9.47 -17.40 -0.68
N ASP A 107 8.24 -17.49 -1.12
CA ASP A 107 7.78 -18.34 -2.24
C ASP A 107 7.88 -17.67 -3.62
N GLY A 108 8.53 -16.49 -3.69
CA GLY A 108 8.82 -15.78 -4.94
C GLY A 108 7.65 -14.98 -5.51
N VAL A 109 6.54 -14.90 -4.81
CA VAL A 109 5.38 -14.08 -5.24
C VAL A 109 5.70 -12.62 -4.98
N GLN A 110 5.55 -11.78 -6.02
CA GLN A 110 5.69 -10.33 -5.84
C GLN A 110 4.49 -9.77 -5.10
N VAL A 111 4.72 -9.00 -4.05
CA VAL A 111 3.66 -8.29 -3.31
C VAL A 111 3.98 -6.81 -3.26
N GLY A 112 2.95 -5.99 -3.44
CA GLY A 112 3.05 -4.55 -3.28
C GLY A 112 2.74 -4.17 -1.84
N VAL A 113 3.48 -3.22 -1.28
CA VAL A 113 3.35 -2.79 0.11
C VAL A 113 2.93 -1.33 0.17
N ASP A 114 1.79 -1.08 0.80
CA ASP A 114 1.37 0.26 1.20
C ASP A 114 1.79 0.47 2.65
N ALA A 115 2.73 1.37 2.87
CA ALA A 115 3.21 1.67 4.22
C ALA A 115 3.49 3.17 4.40
N THR A 116 3.37 3.61 5.64
CA THR A 116 3.75 4.96 6.06
C THR A 116 4.78 4.85 7.17
N VAL A 117 5.90 5.53 6.98
CA VAL A 117 6.95 5.62 7.97
C VAL A 117 6.86 6.97 8.67
N PHE A 118 6.82 6.94 9.98
CA PHE A 118 6.89 8.12 10.84
C PHE A 118 8.29 8.17 11.44
N MET A 119 8.87 9.35 11.49
CA MET A 119 10.21 9.56 12.05
C MET A 119 10.35 10.96 12.61
N HIS A 120 11.26 11.12 13.56
CA HIS A 120 11.70 12.42 14.04
C HIS A 120 13.11 12.69 13.51
N PHE A 121 13.32 13.93 13.07
CA PHE A 121 14.65 14.40 12.74
C PHE A 121 15.30 14.99 14.01
N VAL A 122 16.62 14.90 14.12
CA VAL A 122 17.37 15.39 15.29
C VAL A 122 17.05 16.85 15.65
N GLY A 123 16.91 17.72 14.66
CA GLY A 123 16.54 19.12 14.83
C GLY A 123 17.31 19.82 15.96
N GLU A 124 16.58 20.56 16.80
CA GLU A 124 17.13 21.29 17.94
C GLU A 124 17.37 20.45 19.21
N SER A 125 17.06 19.15 19.18
CA SER A 125 17.24 18.26 20.35
C SER A 125 18.72 17.97 20.62
N ASP A 126 19.53 17.90 19.56
CA ASP A 126 20.98 17.70 19.64
C ASP A 126 21.67 18.63 18.63
N ILE A 127 22.08 19.81 19.10
CA ILE A 127 22.70 20.84 18.26
C ILE A 127 24.01 20.36 17.63
N PRO A 128 24.96 19.71 18.33
CA PRO A 128 26.15 19.15 17.72
C PRO A 128 25.87 18.16 16.58
N LEU A 129 24.85 17.33 16.74
CA LEU A 129 24.44 16.37 15.73
C LEU A 129 23.78 17.05 14.52
N LEU A 130 22.96 18.08 14.74
CA LEU A 130 22.38 18.92 13.69
C LEU A 130 23.48 19.66 12.90
N GLU A 131 24.47 20.21 13.59
CA GLU A 131 25.61 20.87 12.95
C GLU A 131 26.40 19.92 12.06
N ARG A 132 26.60 18.69 12.55
CA ARG A 132 27.26 17.63 11.77
C ARG A 132 26.42 17.24 10.55
N PHE A 133 25.10 17.14 10.70
CA PHE A 133 24.19 16.89 9.61
C PHE A 133 24.29 17.99 8.52
N ASP A 134 24.27 19.25 8.91
CA ASP A 134 24.40 20.37 7.99
C ASP A 134 25.73 20.35 7.23
N VAL A 135 26.84 19.95 7.88
CA VAL A 135 28.14 19.82 7.23
C VAL A 135 28.18 18.63 6.28
N THR A 136 27.62 17.49 6.64
CA THR A 136 27.75 16.23 5.88
C THR A 136 26.68 16.08 4.79
N MET A 137 25.41 16.34 5.14
CA MET A 137 24.27 16.20 4.25
C MET A 137 23.80 17.54 3.68
N GLY A 138 23.78 18.60 4.49
CA GLY A 138 23.35 19.93 4.07
C GLY A 138 24.24 20.58 3.04
N SER A 139 25.50 20.14 2.91
CA SER A 139 26.44 20.62 1.88
C SER A 139 26.27 19.93 0.52
N ARG A 140 25.45 18.88 0.42
CA ARG A 140 25.22 18.07 -0.78
C ARG A 140 23.90 18.44 -1.44
N THR A 141 23.82 18.29 -2.75
CA THR A 141 22.55 18.42 -3.49
C THR A 141 22.02 17.04 -3.85
N PHE A 142 20.70 16.89 -3.76
CA PHE A 142 19.98 15.69 -4.12
C PHE A 142 19.03 16.00 -5.29
N LEU A 143 18.78 15.01 -6.12
CA LEU A 143 17.87 15.12 -7.24
C LEU A 143 16.44 15.09 -6.72
N ALA A 144 15.75 16.21 -6.81
CA ALA A 144 14.32 16.28 -6.51
C ALA A 144 13.50 15.66 -7.65
N ARG A 145 12.27 15.34 -7.36
CA ARG A 145 11.35 14.64 -8.27
C ARG A 145 10.98 15.41 -9.53
N ASP A 146 11.10 16.73 -9.47
CA ASP A 146 10.95 17.65 -10.62
C ASP A 146 12.22 17.79 -11.47
N GLY A 147 13.27 17.02 -11.18
CA GLY A 147 14.55 17.03 -11.88
C GLY A 147 15.51 18.13 -11.41
N ARG A 148 15.13 18.98 -10.47
CA ARG A 148 16.03 19.98 -9.89
C ARG A 148 16.97 19.34 -8.87
N ARG A 149 18.17 19.89 -8.74
CA ARG A 149 19.09 19.52 -7.65
C ARG A 149 18.92 20.50 -6.50
N LEU A 150 18.47 20.00 -5.38
CA LEU A 150 18.17 20.78 -4.20
C LEU A 150 19.04 20.36 -3.01
N TYR A 151 19.35 21.33 -2.15
CA TYR A 151 19.94 21.04 -0.86
C TYR A 151 18.85 20.64 0.14
N PRO A 152 19.12 19.79 1.17
CA PRO A 152 18.15 19.37 2.16
C PRO A 152 17.46 20.51 2.93
N TRP A 153 18.11 21.67 3.02
CA TRP A 153 17.59 22.86 3.68
C TRP A 153 16.74 23.78 2.77
N GLN A 154 16.53 23.40 1.52
CA GLN A 154 15.70 24.15 0.57
C GLN A 154 14.24 23.68 0.63
N GLY A 155 13.63 23.82 1.80
CA GLY A 155 12.23 23.47 2.04
C GLY A 155 11.97 21.95 2.06
N ASP A 156 10.70 21.60 2.05
CA ASP A 156 10.28 20.20 2.11
C ASP A 156 10.71 19.39 0.89
N ASP A 157 10.75 19.99 -0.30
CA ASP A 157 11.19 19.32 -1.53
C ASP A 157 12.66 18.90 -1.45
N GLY A 158 13.51 19.78 -0.94
CA GLY A 158 14.93 19.48 -0.76
C GLY A 158 15.16 18.39 0.30
N PHE A 159 14.43 18.45 1.40
CA PHE A 159 14.51 17.44 2.45
C PHE A 159 13.99 16.07 1.96
N ASN A 160 12.87 16.06 1.23
CA ASN A 160 12.32 14.86 0.63
C ASN A 160 13.25 14.26 -0.44
N ALA A 161 13.91 15.10 -1.25
CA ALA A 161 14.92 14.62 -2.20
C ALA A 161 16.08 13.89 -1.52
N MET A 162 16.50 14.37 -0.36
CA MET A 162 17.51 13.69 0.46
C MET A 162 16.96 12.37 1.02
N LEU A 163 15.70 12.34 1.51
CA LEU A 163 15.07 11.10 1.98
C LEU A 163 14.95 10.07 0.86
N ASP A 164 14.56 10.49 -0.35
CA ASP A 164 14.49 9.60 -1.51
C ASP A 164 15.85 8.99 -1.87
N ALA A 165 16.91 9.76 -1.71
CA ALA A 165 18.26 9.30 -2.05
C ALA A 165 18.94 8.44 -0.98
N VAL A 166 18.62 8.66 0.29
CA VAL A 166 19.34 8.05 1.43
C VAL A 166 18.46 7.10 2.22
N PHE A 167 17.27 7.53 2.58
CA PHE A 167 16.35 6.75 3.40
C PHE A 167 15.65 5.65 2.60
N ARG A 168 15.18 5.97 1.39
CA ARG A 168 14.42 5.04 0.55
C ARG A 168 15.17 3.72 0.26
N PRO A 169 16.45 3.71 -0.15
CA PRO A 169 17.17 2.47 -0.41
C PRO A 169 17.29 1.57 0.81
N VAL A 170 17.46 2.15 1.99
CA VAL A 170 17.52 1.41 3.26
C VAL A 170 16.16 0.80 3.57
N LEU A 171 15.09 1.59 3.47
CA LEU A 171 13.72 1.12 3.67
C LEU A 171 13.39 -0.04 2.71
N ASP A 172 13.68 0.12 1.42
CA ASP A 172 13.40 -0.91 0.40
C ASP A 172 14.16 -2.21 0.69
N PHE A 173 15.41 -2.11 1.13
CA PHE A 173 16.22 -3.27 1.50
C PHE A 173 15.65 -4.00 2.72
N ASP A 174 15.33 -3.27 3.79
CA ASP A 174 14.84 -3.87 5.03
C ASP A 174 13.43 -4.44 4.89
N VAL A 175 12.55 -3.75 4.17
CA VAL A 175 11.21 -4.27 3.87
C VAL A 175 11.31 -5.55 3.03
N ARG A 176 12.18 -5.57 2.02
CA ARG A 176 12.40 -6.76 1.19
C ARG A 176 12.95 -7.93 1.99
N LYS A 177 13.87 -7.67 2.90
CA LYS A 177 14.46 -8.68 3.77
C LYS A 177 13.43 -9.28 4.72
N GLU A 178 12.70 -8.44 5.44
CA GLU A 178 11.73 -8.89 6.44
C GLU A 178 10.51 -9.59 5.79
N ILE A 179 9.96 -9.03 4.71
CA ILE A 179 8.83 -9.64 3.99
C ILE A 179 9.25 -10.92 3.28
N GLY A 180 10.50 -11.01 2.79
CA GLY A 180 11.05 -12.20 2.17
C GLY A 180 11.20 -13.41 3.11
N GLU A 181 11.03 -13.24 4.41
CA GLU A 181 10.98 -14.35 5.38
C GLU A 181 9.62 -15.08 5.38
N PHE A 182 8.55 -14.42 4.92
CA PHE A 182 7.19 -14.92 4.94
C PHE A 182 6.75 -15.48 3.60
N GLN A 183 5.88 -16.51 3.63
CA GLN A 183 5.20 -16.99 2.43
C GLN A 183 4.03 -16.05 2.08
N CYS A 184 3.64 -16.00 0.81
CA CYS A 184 2.50 -15.18 0.40
C CYS A 184 1.22 -15.50 1.18
N ALA A 185 0.99 -16.78 1.49
CA ALA A 185 -0.16 -17.25 2.25
C ALA A 185 -0.21 -16.75 3.70
N GLU A 186 0.94 -16.38 4.27
CA GLU A 186 1.04 -15.80 5.61
C GLU A 186 0.75 -14.28 5.61
N LEU A 187 0.97 -13.61 4.49
CA LEU A 187 0.77 -12.18 4.34
C LEU A 187 -0.60 -11.81 3.76
N VAL A 188 -1.08 -12.63 2.81
CA VAL A 188 -2.32 -12.37 2.05
C VAL A 188 -3.16 -13.64 2.02
N ALA A 189 -4.35 -13.58 2.61
CA ALA A 189 -5.24 -14.73 2.75
C ALA A 189 -5.61 -15.40 1.42
N SER A 190 -5.72 -14.62 0.32
CA SER A 190 -6.04 -15.16 -1.00
C SER A 190 -4.95 -16.08 -1.57
N CYS A 191 -3.69 -15.92 -1.17
CA CYS A 191 -2.60 -16.81 -1.58
C CYS A 191 -2.75 -18.23 -1.02
N SER A 192 -3.34 -18.40 0.17
CA SER A 192 -3.51 -19.69 0.81
C SER A 192 -4.43 -20.63 0.01
N LEU A 193 -5.37 -20.07 -0.75
CA LEU A 193 -6.32 -20.81 -1.56
C LEU A 193 -5.67 -21.48 -2.79
N VAL A 194 -4.59 -20.92 -3.28
CA VAL A 194 -3.88 -21.48 -4.46
C VAL A 194 -2.80 -22.47 -4.04
N SER A 195 -2.09 -22.19 -2.94
CA SER A 195 -0.96 -23.01 -2.51
C SER A 195 -1.36 -24.36 -1.93
N GLN A 196 -2.57 -24.48 -1.42
CA GLN A 196 -2.96 -25.64 -0.59
C GLN A 196 -4.04 -26.55 -1.18
N GLY A 197 -4.72 -26.17 -2.27
CA GLY A 197 -5.82 -26.95 -2.83
C GLY A 197 -7.05 -27.04 -1.90
N ALA A 198 -8.11 -27.71 -2.40
CA ALA A 198 -9.33 -27.88 -1.64
C ALA A 198 -9.10 -28.86 -0.47
N GLY A 199 -9.05 -28.37 0.75
CA GLY A 199 -8.99 -29.19 1.96
C GLY A 199 -7.82 -28.94 2.91
N ALA A 200 -6.92 -28.01 2.60
CA ALA A 200 -5.81 -27.66 3.47
C ALA A 200 -6.25 -26.76 4.63
N ARG A 201 -5.54 -26.85 5.75
CA ARG A 201 -5.78 -25.96 6.90
C ARG A 201 -5.38 -24.54 6.55
N PRO A 202 -6.16 -23.52 6.95
CA PRO A 202 -5.76 -22.13 6.77
C PRO A 202 -4.41 -21.89 7.44
N VAL A 203 -3.48 -21.26 6.71
CA VAL A 203 -2.24 -20.76 7.30
C VAL A 203 -2.61 -19.54 8.14
N PRO A 204 -2.16 -19.45 9.40
CA PRO A 204 -2.38 -18.25 10.19
C PRO A 204 -1.69 -17.08 9.53
N LEU A 205 -2.40 -15.95 9.41
CA LEU A 205 -1.82 -14.70 8.92
C LEU A 205 -0.75 -14.21 9.90
N ALA A 206 0.35 -13.74 9.37
CA ALA A 206 1.39 -13.11 10.16
C ALA A 206 0.86 -11.79 10.75
N ASP A 207 1.31 -11.46 11.96
CA ASP A 207 0.95 -10.22 12.61
C ASP A 207 1.65 -9.04 11.91
N ALA A 208 0.87 -8.22 11.21
CA ALA A 208 1.36 -7.05 10.49
C ALA A 208 2.09 -6.05 11.42
N ASP A 209 1.64 -5.94 12.68
CA ASP A 209 2.30 -5.06 13.66
C ASP A 209 3.65 -5.62 14.10
N ASP A 210 3.81 -6.95 14.16
CA ASP A 210 5.11 -7.55 14.44
C ASP A 210 6.09 -7.35 13.30
N ILE A 211 5.66 -7.56 12.07
CA ILE A 211 6.45 -7.28 10.86
C ILE A 211 6.86 -5.80 10.85
N ALA A 212 5.91 -4.89 11.07
CA ALA A 212 6.16 -3.45 11.10
C ALA A 212 7.19 -3.06 12.18
N ARG A 213 7.12 -3.68 13.39
CA ARG A 213 8.11 -3.44 14.46
C ARG A 213 9.50 -3.94 14.08
N ARG A 214 9.60 -5.11 13.42
CA ARG A 214 10.90 -5.64 12.95
C ARG A 214 11.51 -4.74 11.89
N ILE A 215 10.72 -4.33 10.89
CA ILE A 215 11.15 -3.39 9.85
C ILE A 215 11.60 -2.08 10.48
N SER A 216 10.83 -1.50 11.43
CA SER A 216 11.19 -0.25 12.09
C SER A 216 12.57 -0.31 12.75
N LYS A 217 12.85 -1.39 13.50
CA LYS A 217 14.15 -1.59 14.16
C LYS A 217 15.28 -1.86 13.16
N ALA A 218 15.00 -2.55 12.06
CA ALA A 218 15.99 -2.80 11.03
C ALA A 218 16.38 -1.50 10.32
N VAL A 219 15.38 -0.72 9.88
CA VAL A 219 15.57 0.57 9.20
C VAL A 219 16.32 1.56 10.09
N GLU A 220 15.96 1.70 11.37
CA GLU A 220 16.68 2.60 12.29
C GLU A 220 18.14 2.23 12.40
N ARG A 221 18.44 0.97 12.66
CA ARG A 221 19.83 0.47 12.80
C ARG A 221 20.65 0.58 11.50
N ASP A 222 20.04 0.22 10.37
CA ASP A 222 20.77 0.17 9.10
C ASP A 222 20.89 1.57 8.47
N LEU A 223 19.96 2.48 8.79
CA LEU A 223 20.06 3.90 8.46
C LEU A 223 21.23 4.55 9.22
N ASP A 224 21.33 4.33 10.53
CA ASP A 224 22.43 4.85 11.36
C ASP A 224 23.79 4.36 10.87
N ARG A 225 23.88 3.10 10.44
CA ARG A 225 25.09 2.56 9.84
C ARG A 225 25.43 3.21 8.49
N THR A 226 24.42 3.44 7.67
CA THR A 226 24.59 4.00 6.33
C THR A 226 25.02 5.46 6.38
N ILE A 227 24.42 6.24 7.28
CA ILE A 227 24.68 7.67 7.42
C ILE A 227 25.83 7.93 8.40
N GLY A 228 26.13 6.96 9.29
CA GLY A 228 27.19 7.03 10.30
C GLY A 228 26.81 7.73 11.58
N HIS A 229 25.58 8.27 11.69
CA HIS A 229 25.08 8.99 12.85
C HIS A 229 23.55 8.89 12.98
N PRO A 230 22.99 8.91 14.20
CA PRO A 230 21.55 8.82 14.45
C PRO A 230 20.83 10.16 14.21
N TYR A 231 20.77 10.60 12.95
CA TYR A 231 20.07 11.84 12.60
C TYR A 231 18.56 11.70 12.65
N PHE A 232 18.04 10.47 12.59
CA PHE A 232 16.63 10.15 12.70
C PHE A 232 16.37 9.27 13.90
N SER A 233 15.26 9.49 14.57
CA SER A 233 14.86 8.73 15.75
C SER A 233 13.39 8.39 15.70
N ASP A 234 12.98 7.44 16.56
CA ASP A 234 11.57 7.00 16.69
C ASP A 234 10.96 6.60 15.34
N ILE A 235 11.72 5.84 14.55
CA ILE A 235 11.28 5.35 13.25
C ILE A 235 10.21 4.29 13.48
N ARG A 236 9.00 4.58 13.01
CA ARG A 236 7.84 3.68 13.11
C ARG A 236 7.26 3.44 11.72
N VAL A 237 7.35 2.22 11.28
CA VAL A 237 6.70 1.78 10.05
C VAL A 237 5.28 1.30 10.39
N ARG A 238 4.30 1.75 9.62
CA ARG A 238 2.94 1.24 9.64
C ARG A 238 2.60 0.67 8.28
N ILE A 239 2.39 -0.63 8.22
CA ILE A 239 1.92 -1.31 7.03
C ILE A 239 0.41 -1.14 6.99
N ALA A 240 -0.07 -0.41 5.99
CA ALA A 240 -1.49 -0.20 5.78
C ALA A 240 -2.13 -1.37 5.02
N ARG A 241 -1.38 -1.92 4.05
CA ARG A 241 -1.88 -2.98 3.17
C ARG A 241 -0.73 -3.70 2.47
N VAL A 242 -0.92 -5.01 2.26
CA VAL A 242 -0.11 -5.83 1.37
C VAL A 242 -1.02 -6.30 0.22
N GLN A 243 -0.62 -6.06 -1.01
CA GLN A 243 -1.43 -6.35 -2.19
C GLN A 243 -0.68 -7.22 -3.19
N LEU A 244 -1.44 -8.02 -3.90
CA LEU A 244 -0.93 -8.78 -5.04
C LEU A 244 -0.98 -7.92 -6.31
N PRO A 245 -0.01 -8.05 -7.21
CA PRO A 245 -0.11 -7.50 -8.55
C PRO A 245 -1.37 -8.01 -9.26
N ALA A 246 -1.98 -7.17 -10.09
CA ALA A 246 -3.22 -7.51 -10.79
C ALA A 246 -3.13 -8.83 -11.57
N THR A 247 -1.97 -9.13 -12.16
CA THR A 247 -1.72 -10.38 -12.89
C THR A 247 -1.78 -11.61 -11.99
N VAL A 248 -1.26 -11.52 -10.77
CA VAL A 248 -1.31 -12.61 -9.78
C VAL A 248 -2.72 -12.73 -9.22
N GLN A 249 -3.38 -11.60 -8.96
CA GLN A 249 -4.76 -11.57 -8.47
C GLN A 249 -5.71 -12.24 -9.47
N THR A 250 -5.63 -11.91 -10.77
CA THR A 250 -6.45 -12.55 -11.80
C THR A 250 -6.20 -14.05 -11.92
N ALA A 251 -4.95 -14.49 -11.77
CA ALA A 251 -4.63 -15.93 -11.76
C ALA A 251 -5.26 -16.65 -10.55
N ILE A 252 -5.24 -16.01 -9.38
CA ILE A 252 -5.88 -16.52 -8.17
C ILE A 252 -7.40 -16.57 -8.34
N ASP A 253 -8.01 -15.52 -8.82
CA ASP A 253 -9.46 -15.45 -9.05
C ASP A 253 -9.93 -16.53 -10.04
N HIS A 254 -9.16 -16.76 -11.12
CA HIS A 254 -9.42 -17.83 -12.06
C HIS A 254 -9.29 -19.22 -11.44
N ALA A 255 -8.26 -19.45 -10.62
CA ALA A 255 -8.09 -20.71 -9.89
C ALA A 255 -9.25 -20.93 -8.91
N GLN A 256 -9.68 -19.89 -8.19
CA GLN A 256 -10.82 -19.96 -7.27
C GLN A 256 -12.13 -20.32 -8.01
N ALA A 257 -12.36 -19.71 -9.18
CA ALA A 257 -13.52 -20.04 -10.00
C ALA A 257 -13.51 -21.51 -10.44
N GLN A 258 -12.35 -22.04 -10.84
CA GLN A 258 -12.21 -23.45 -11.17
C GLN A 258 -12.45 -24.38 -9.99
N PHE A 259 -11.92 -24.07 -8.80
CA PHE A 259 -12.18 -24.84 -7.59
C PHE A 259 -13.66 -24.81 -7.20
N ALA A 260 -14.32 -23.67 -7.32
CA ALA A 260 -15.75 -23.54 -7.08
C ALA A 260 -16.56 -24.43 -8.06
N ALA A 261 -16.21 -24.44 -9.35
CA ALA A 261 -16.84 -25.29 -10.35
C ALA A 261 -16.65 -26.79 -10.05
N VAL A 262 -15.44 -27.21 -9.66
CA VAL A 262 -15.17 -28.60 -9.26
C VAL A 262 -15.97 -29.00 -8.03
N ASN A 263 -16.07 -28.12 -7.04
CA ASN A 263 -16.86 -28.38 -5.82
C ASN A 263 -18.37 -28.44 -6.14
N ALA A 264 -18.88 -27.57 -7.01
CA ALA A 264 -20.26 -27.64 -7.50
C ALA A 264 -20.54 -28.98 -8.19
N SER A 265 -19.67 -29.41 -9.10
CA SER A 265 -19.82 -30.70 -9.80
C SER A 265 -19.75 -31.90 -8.84
N ARG A 266 -18.90 -31.84 -7.81
CA ARG A 266 -18.88 -32.88 -6.76
C ARG A 266 -20.19 -32.91 -5.95
N ALA A 267 -20.72 -31.74 -5.59
CA ALA A 267 -21.98 -31.63 -4.88
C ALA A 267 -23.17 -32.19 -5.71
N GLU A 268 -23.19 -31.86 -7.02
CA GLU A 268 -24.17 -32.39 -7.97
C GLU A 268 -24.07 -33.92 -8.08
N LEU A 269 -22.86 -34.47 -8.18
CA LEU A 269 -22.63 -35.90 -8.24
C LEU A 269 -23.10 -36.62 -6.95
N GLU A 270 -22.80 -36.05 -5.78
CA GLU A 270 -23.30 -36.54 -4.51
C GLU A 270 -24.82 -36.48 -4.45
N GLN A 271 -25.43 -35.39 -4.86
CA GLN A 271 -26.88 -35.24 -4.94
C GLN A 271 -27.49 -36.28 -5.87
N ALA A 272 -26.90 -36.49 -7.06
CA ALA A 272 -27.36 -37.50 -7.98
C ALA A 272 -27.25 -38.93 -7.39
N ARG A 273 -26.17 -39.25 -6.66
CA ARG A 273 -26.00 -40.51 -5.95
C ARG A 273 -27.08 -40.70 -4.89
N TYR A 274 -27.37 -39.68 -4.08
CA TYR A 274 -28.45 -39.76 -3.08
C TYR A 274 -29.81 -39.92 -3.72
N GLN A 275 -30.10 -39.24 -4.83
CA GLN A 275 -31.34 -39.39 -5.61
C GLN A 275 -31.46 -40.81 -6.18
N ALA A 276 -30.39 -41.35 -6.77
CA ALA A 276 -30.37 -42.71 -7.29
C ALA A 276 -30.59 -43.74 -6.20
N LYS A 277 -29.96 -43.55 -5.03
CA LYS A 277 -30.17 -44.42 -3.84
C LYS A 277 -31.60 -44.34 -3.36
N ARG A 278 -32.17 -43.15 -3.25
CA ARG A 278 -33.58 -42.94 -2.86
C ARG A 278 -34.52 -43.62 -3.85
N ASN A 279 -34.29 -43.42 -5.16
CA ASN A 279 -35.16 -44.04 -6.18
C ASN A 279 -35.08 -45.57 -6.18
N ARG A 280 -33.89 -46.15 -5.93
CA ARG A 280 -33.77 -47.62 -5.73
C ARG A 280 -34.56 -48.13 -4.52
N LEU A 281 -34.47 -47.40 -3.38
CA LEU A 281 -35.23 -47.77 -2.17
C LEU A 281 -36.71 -47.61 -2.38
N LEU A 282 -37.17 -46.53 -3.02
CA LEU A 282 -38.59 -46.34 -3.37
C LEU A 282 -39.08 -47.45 -4.35
N GLY A 283 -38.30 -47.78 -5.38
CA GLY A 283 -38.62 -48.86 -6.32
C GLY A 283 -38.75 -50.21 -5.58
N ALA A 284 -37.84 -50.52 -4.65
CA ALA A 284 -37.95 -51.74 -3.83
C ALA A 284 -39.21 -51.73 -2.94
N THR A 285 -39.54 -50.55 -2.37
CA THR A 285 -40.74 -50.39 -1.52
C THR A 285 -42.01 -50.53 -2.38
N TYR A 286 -42.07 -49.98 -3.58
CA TYR A 286 -43.22 -50.09 -4.49
C TYR A 286 -43.42 -51.51 -4.98
N ASN A 287 -42.34 -52.25 -5.20
CA ASN A 287 -42.44 -53.67 -5.60
C ASN A 287 -43.05 -54.51 -4.47
N HIS A 288 -42.83 -54.14 -3.17
CA HIS A 288 -43.41 -54.83 -2.05
C HIS A 288 -44.82 -54.34 -1.65
N SER A 289 -45.18 -53.13 -2.06
CA SER A 289 -46.46 -52.50 -1.72
C SER A 289 -47.00 -51.66 -2.87
N PRO A 290 -47.66 -52.31 -3.86
CA PRO A 290 -48.20 -51.61 -5.05
C PRO A 290 -49.21 -50.52 -4.73
N ALA A 291 -49.90 -50.64 -3.59
CA ALA A 291 -50.84 -49.65 -3.10
C ALA A 291 -50.18 -48.29 -2.76
N LEU A 292 -48.93 -48.31 -2.26
CA LEU A 292 -48.19 -47.11 -1.98
C LEU A 292 -47.75 -46.37 -3.28
N ALA A 293 -47.39 -47.12 -4.30
CA ALA A 293 -47.07 -46.56 -5.60
C ALA A 293 -48.29 -45.82 -6.20
N ALA A 294 -49.46 -46.38 -6.14
CA ALA A 294 -50.69 -45.76 -6.61
C ALA A 294 -51.06 -44.48 -5.82
N ILE A 295 -50.79 -44.45 -4.48
CA ILE A 295 -51.02 -43.23 -3.69
C ILE A 295 -50.06 -42.12 -4.04
N ASP A 296 -48.78 -42.44 -4.31
CA ASP A 296 -47.81 -41.42 -4.67
C ASP A 296 -48.00 -40.92 -6.12
N GLU A 297 -48.44 -41.75 -7.06
CA GLU A 297 -48.92 -41.32 -8.37
C GLU A 297 -50.10 -40.35 -8.25
N LEU A 298 -51.06 -40.66 -7.41
CA LEU A 298 -52.21 -39.76 -7.14
C LEU A 298 -51.80 -38.44 -6.52
N LYS A 299 -50.79 -38.42 -5.67
CA LYS A 299 -50.23 -37.18 -5.09
C LYS A 299 -49.44 -36.31 -6.10
N ALA A 300 -48.84 -36.96 -7.11
CA ALA A 300 -48.08 -36.27 -8.17
C ALA A 300 -49.00 -35.57 -9.20
N ILE A 301 -50.28 -35.87 -9.16
CA ILE A 301 -51.25 -35.26 -10.10
C ILE A 301 -51.51 -33.79 -9.69
N PRO A 302 -51.36 -32.80 -10.55
CA PRO A 302 -51.61 -31.42 -10.25
C PRO A 302 -53.05 -31.21 -9.78
N LYS A 303 -53.23 -30.37 -8.78
CA LYS A 303 -54.58 -29.98 -8.28
C LYS A 303 -55.44 -29.41 -9.38
N GLY A 304 -56.59 -29.98 -9.64
CA GLY A 304 -57.50 -29.59 -10.72
C GLY A 304 -57.50 -30.49 -11.94
N SER A 305 -56.71 -31.56 -11.96
CA SER A 305 -56.77 -32.60 -13.04
C SER A 305 -57.87 -33.61 -12.76
N THR A 306 -58.64 -34.00 -13.80
CA THR A 306 -59.66 -35.05 -13.70
C THR A 306 -58.96 -36.41 -13.86
N VAL A 307 -59.04 -37.23 -12.82
CA VAL A 307 -58.48 -38.60 -12.82
C VAL A 307 -59.58 -39.59 -13.21
N ILE A 308 -59.43 -40.28 -14.37
CA ILE A 308 -60.31 -41.37 -14.76
C ILE A 308 -59.60 -42.68 -14.38
N VAL A 309 -60.16 -43.39 -13.37
CA VAL A 309 -59.65 -44.67 -12.98
C VAL A 309 -60.40 -45.74 -13.74
N SER A 310 -59.71 -46.45 -14.65
CA SER A 310 -60.30 -47.62 -15.32
C SER A 310 -60.00 -48.89 -14.54
N THR A 311 -61.10 -49.59 -14.12
CA THR A 311 -61.00 -50.85 -13.35
C THR A 311 -61.08 -52.09 -14.21
N GLY A 312 -60.45 -52.09 -15.35
CA GLY A 312 -60.46 -53.24 -16.28
C GLY A 312 -59.07 -53.72 -16.62
N GLY A 313 -58.44 -54.52 -15.69
CA GLY A 313 -57.13 -55.06 -15.93
C GLY A 313 -56.18 -54.97 -14.74
N ARG A 314 -55.19 -55.82 -14.63
CA ARG A 314 -54.27 -55.99 -13.52
C ARG A 314 -53.41 -54.77 -13.11
N SER A 315 -53.59 -53.61 -13.72
CA SER A 315 -52.92 -52.36 -13.37
C SER A 315 -53.87 -51.17 -13.62
N PRO A 316 -54.07 -50.26 -12.65
CA PRO A 316 -54.82 -49.04 -12.91
C PRO A 316 -54.01 -48.10 -13.85
N THR A 317 -54.64 -47.76 -14.98
CA THR A 317 -54.05 -46.74 -15.90
C THR A 317 -54.62 -45.38 -15.57
N VAL A 318 -53.75 -44.46 -15.15
CA VAL A 318 -54.13 -43.08 -14.84
C VAL A 318 -53.98 -42.23 -16.11
N LEU A 319 -55.08 -41.75 -16.66
CA LEU A 319 -55.09 -40.75 -17.73
C LEU A 319 -55.30 -39.37 -17.12
N ALA A 320 -54.26 -38.56 -17.07
CA ALA A 320 -54.37 -37.13 -16.69
C ALA A 320 -54.80 -36.32 -17.93
N GLY A 321 -56.01 -35.87 -17.97
CA GLY A 321 -56.50 -34.92 -18.97
C GLY A 321 -56.62 -33.53 -18.40
N SER A 322 -55.96 -32.56 -18.94
CA SER A 322 -56.23 -31.13 -18.69
C SER A 322 -57.55 -30.78 -19.40
N GLY A 323 -58.59 -30.47 -18.64
CA GLY A 323 -59.91 -30.15 -19.11
C GLY A 323 -59.97 -28.88 -19.97
N THR A 324 -59.80 -29.03 -21.25
CA THR A 324 -60.47 -28.22 -22.30
C THR A 324 -60.63 -29.10 -23.53
N GLY A 325 -61.84 -29.41 -23.86
CA GLY A 325 -62.43 -30.18 -24.93
C GLY A 325 -61.58 -30.59 -26.12
N GLY A 326 -61.58 -31.92 -26.36
CA GLY A 326 -61.12 -32.46 -27.63
C GLY A 326 -60.47 -33.84 -27.45
N ALA A 327 -61.25 -34.92 -27.63
CA ALA A 327 -60.75 -36.27 -27.71
C ALA A 327 -59.88 -36.42 -28.99
N ALA A 328 -58.61 -36.66 -28.82
CA ALA A 328 -57.77 -37.17 -29.86
C ALA A 328 -57.00 -38.38 -29.33
N ALA A 329 -57.32 -39.56 -29.83
CA ALA A 329 -56.57 -40.79 -29.61
C ALA A 329 -55.21 -40.66 -30.32
N VAL A 330 -54.10 -40.75 -29.56
CA VAL A 330 -52.78 -40.88 -30.14
C VAL A 330 -52.24 -42.27 -29.82
N GLY A 331 -52.18 -43.08 -30.90
CA GLY A 331 -51.56 -44.39 -30.85
C GLY A 331 -50.04 -44.25 -30.64
N GLY A 332 -49.51 -45.26 -29.96
CA GLY A 332 -48.10 -45.36 -29.67
C GLY A 332 -47.23 -45.46 -30.91
N ALA A 333 -46.15 -44.74 -30.92
CA ALA A 333 -45.00 -45.04 -31.76
C ALA A 333 -43.75 -44.93 -30.91
N ALA A 334 -43.06 -46.06 -30.76
CA ALA A 334 -41.72 -46.12 -30.19
C ALA A 334 -40.75 -45.39 -31.09
N ALA A 335 -40.07 -44.38 -30.53
CA ALA A 335 -38.94 -43.74 -31.22
C ALA A 335 -37.63 -44.24 -30.58
N THR A 336 -36.86 -44.94 -31.37
CA THR A 336 -35.44 -45.28 -31.16
C THR A 336 -34.57 -44.03 -31.24
N PRO A 337 -33.55 -43.93 -30.38
CA PRO A 337 -32.58 -42.83 -30.49
C PRO A 337 -31.53 -43.19 -31.56
N THR A 338 -31.42 -42.41 -32.60
CA THR A 338 -30.30 -42.38 -33.55
C THR A 338 -29.14 -41.59 -32.92
N ALA A 339 -27.99 -42.25 -32.81
CA ALA A 339 -26.70 -41.63 -32.65
C ALA A 339 -26.31 -40.91 -33.94
N GLY A 340 -25.89 -39.67 -33.82
CA GLY A 340 -25.29 -38.87 -34.89
C GLY A 340 -24.18 -38.02 -34.30
N GLY A 341 -22.94 -38.38 -34.68
CA GLY A 341 -21.76 -37.65 -34.39
C GLY A 341 -21.57 -36.41 -35.28
N ASN A 342 -20.88 -35.45 -34.80
CA ASN A 342 -19.71 -34.78 -35.34
C ASN A 342 -19.13 -33.91 -34.25
#